data_9c9ed426ccb32c915bf500f2256d660e
#
_entry.id   9c9ed426ccb32c915bf500f2256d660e
#
_cell.length_a   1.000
_cell.length_b   1.000
_cell.length_c   1.000
_cell.angle_alpha   90.00
_cell.angle_beta   90.00
_cell.angle_gamma   90.00
#
_symmetry.space_group_name_H-M   'P 1'
#
loop_
_entity.id
_entity.type
_entity.pdbx_description
1 polymer ?
#
loop_
_entity_poly.entity_id
_entity_poly.type
_entity_poly.pdbx_seq_one_letter_code
_entity_poly.pdbx_strand_id
1 'polypeptide(L)'
;MAGKSIKLIISTMRDEGPYIVEWIAYHRAIGFTDFLIYTNDCRDGTDLLLDRLTQLGIVTHVRNKVLRRGPHKSALKAAQQHPLYKSADWVYVTDVDEFLNIQIDKGHIDDLLKKYKGSDVIPITWRMFSHNGRSDLYSKPCIEAFIDAEPAVAVKGAKGRFVKSIFKPSKNIERMGLHAPVFAKEYEQKVKWGASWVNQDASVNPQRPTTDFGYDVAQVNHYAVRSIDAFMIKRDRGRANHVSETIGLEYWKRWSLGGVEDTSIQRHLLAMKKELFELMEDPVLAGLHEGSLNFQKRHVKELLNQEPFQKLKQDILSISGANEPEARVNVKSSNDNPVTQELQIKAPGRHQNRLRMLEHMPKCGRCAEIGVWNGGFSGAILDVTQPSELVLIDPWDLLSAQSEEEWTHKKHKNHIFMSELYQNVEKLYGGLDNVTIRKGFSEEVLSSYPDNYFDWVYIDGNHLYEFVKRDIEISFEKVRPGGIIAGDDFFWKKNKRMHVREAVFDTLKERGIQKRPNRLGQQYMITVPE
;
A
#
# COMPACT_ATOMS: atom_id res chain seq x y z
N MET A 1 35.62 -8.26 -9.51
CA MET A 1 34.31 -8.68 -9.04
C MET A 1 33.33 -8.48 -10.20
N ALA A 2 32.66 -9.52 -10.67
CA ALA A 2 31.60 -9.35 -11.68
C ALA A 2 30.51 -8.49 -11.06
N GLY A 3 30.17 -7.36 -11.69
CA GLY A 3 29.08 -6.48 -11.23
C GLY A 3 27.78 -7.27 -11.11
N LYS A 4 26.94 -6.94 -10.12
CA LYS A 4 25.61 -7.55 -9.94
C LYS A 4 24.77 -7.24 -11.19
N SER A 5 24.16 -8.27 -11.79
CA SER A 5 23.30 -8.09 -12.98
C SER A 5 22.12 -7.19 -12.66
N ILE A 6 21.89 -6.16 -13.51
CA ILE A 6 20.82 -5.18 -13.36
C ILE A 6 19.57 -5.70 -14.09
N LYS A 7 18.52 -5.99 -13.31
CA LYS A 7 17.21 -6.43 -13.78
C LYS A 7 16.23 -5.31 -13.48
N LEU A 8 15.97 -4.48 -14.49
CA LEU A 8 15.25 -3.22 -14.37
C LEU A 8 13.76 -3.40 -14.68
N ILE A 9 12.89 -2.95 -13.77
CA ILE A 9 11.48 -2.71 -14.08
C ILE A 9 11.27 -1.26 -14.49
N ILE A 10 10.50 -1.03 -15.56
CA ILE A 10 10.02 0.28 -15.98
C ILE A 10 8.50 0.29 -15.90
N SER A 11 7.94 1.27 -15.19
CA SER A 11 6.50 1.43 -15.02
C SER A 11 6.05 2.89 -15.11
N THR A 12 4.76 3.07 -15.43
CA THR A 12 4.10 4.38 -15.42
C THR A 12 2.86 4.29 -14.55
N MET A 13 2.74 5.18 -13.55
CA MET A 13 1.69 5.11 -12.54
C MET A 13 0.95 6.43 -12.39
N ARG A 14 -0.33 6.35 -12.02
CA ARG A 14 -1.16 7.46 -11.59
C ARG A 14 -2.21 6.96 -10.61
N ASP A 15 -2.32 7.56 -9.42
CA ASP A 15 -3.29 7.21 -8.38
C ASP A 15 -3.29 5.68 -8.05
N GLU A 16 -2.11 5.12 -7.73
CA GLU A 16 -1.88 3.71 -7.43
C GLU A 16 -1.26 3.49 -6.03
N GLY A 17 -1.25 4.51 -5.18
CA GLY A 17 -0.54 4.52 -3.90
C GLY A 17 -0.80 3.30 -3.00
N PRO A 18 -2.04 2.80 -2.84
CA PRO A 18 -2.31 1.62 -2.02
C PRO A 18 -1.60 0.33 -2.46
N TYR A 19 -1.18 0.25 -3.73
CA TYR A 19 -0.68 -0.99 -4.33
C TYR A 19 0.83 -0.99 -4.61
N ILE A 20 1.48 0.18 -4.58
CA ILE A 20 2.89 0.34 -5.00
C ILE A 20 3.84 -0.45 -4.11
N VAL A 21 3.70 -0.35 -2.78
CA VAL A 21 4.68 -0.93 -1.86
C VAL A 21 4.64 -2.45 -1.93
N GLU A 22 3.44 -3.04 -2.01
CA GLU A 22 3.27 -4.48 -2.26
C GLU A 22 3.91 -4.92 -3.57
N TRP A 23 3.63 -4.18 -4.66
CA TRP A 23 4.12 -4.50 -5.99
C TRP A 23 5.65 -4.46 -6.07
N ILE A 24 6.28 -3.46 -5.44
CA ILE A 24 7.74 -3.36 -5.33
C ILE A 24 8.29 -4.51 -4.48
N ALA A 25 7.70 -4.76 -3.30
CA ALA A 25 8.10 -5.83 -2.40
C ALA A 25 8.06 -7.20 -3.10
N TYR A 26 7.00 -7.46 -3.87
CA TYR A 26 6.85 -8.69 -4.63
C TYR A 26 7.97 -8.85 -5.68
N HIS A 27 8.18 -7.84 -6.52
CA HIS A 27 9.15 -7.94 -7.60
C HIS A 27 10.59 -7.98 -7.07
N ARG A 28 10.88 -7.35 -5.93
CA ARG A 28 12.16 -7.52 -5.22
C ARG A 28 12.32 -8.95 -4.71
N ALA A 29 11.28 -9.52 -4.11
CA ALA A 29 11.29 -10.89 -3.58
C ALA A 29 11.57 -11.94 -4.67
N ILE A 30 11.14 -11.72 -5.91
CA ILE A 30 11.45 -12.59 -7.05
C ILE A 30 12.73 -12.19 -7.79
N GLY A 31 13.48 -11.16 -7.33
CA GLY A 31 14.85 -10.87 -7.71
C GLY A 31 15.08 -9.76 -8.72
N PHE A 32 14.11 -8.87 -8.97
CA PHE A 32 14.39 -7.62 -9.66
C PHE A 32 15.23 -6.69 -8.76
N THR A 33 16.15 -5.94 -9.39
CA THR A 33 17.15 -5.16 -8.65
C THR A 33 16.89 -3.67 -8.69
N ASP A 34 16.28 -3.16 -9.75
CA ASP A 34 16.13 -1.75 -10.03
C ASP A 34 14.73 -1.44 -10.57
N PHE A 35 14.21 -0.25 -10.22
CA PHE A 35 12.89 0.22 -10.62
C PHE A 35 13.00 1.66 -11.11
N LEU A 36 12.56 1.91 -12.35
CA LEU A 36 12.44 3.24 -12.94
C LEU A 36 10.96 3.54 -13.16
N ILE A 37 10.40 4.42 -12.33
CA ILE A 37 8.96 4.64 -12.28
C ILE A 37 8.65 6.09 -12.65
N TYR A 38 7.71 6.25 -13.57
CA TYR A 38 7.22 7.55 -14.03
C TYR A 38 5.81 7.81 -13.51
N THR A 39 5.57 9.02 -13.00
CA THR A 39 4.21 9.45 -12.57
C THR A 39 3.78 10.72 -13.27
N ASN A 40 2.48 10.92 -13.39
CA ASN A 40 1.89 12.19 -13.80
C ASN A 40 0.52 12.38 -13.10
N ASP A 41 0.25 13.62 -12.71
CA ASP A 41 -1.04 14.08 -12.20
C ASP A 41 -1.62 13.21 -11.04
N CYS A 42 -0.77 12.79 -10.11
CA CYS A 42 -1.20 12.00 -8.95
C CYS A 42 -1.93 12.87 -7.93
N ARG A 43 -3.05 12.34 -7.39
CA ARG A 43 -3.89 13.01 -6.39
C ARG A 43 -3.85 12.33 -5.03
N ASP A 44 -3.50 11.05 -5.00
CA ASP A 44 -3.57 10.18 -3.83
C ASP A 44 -2.25 10.03 -3.07
N GLY A 45 -1.22 10.79 -3.42
CA GLY A 45 0.11 10.68 -2.82
C GLY A 45 1.01 9.59 -3.41
N THR A 46 0.63 8.97 -4.53
CA THR A 46 1.47 8.02 -5.30
C THR A 46 2.88 8.55 -5.55
N ASP A 47 3.00 9.81 -5.98
CA ASP A 47 4.29 10.46 -6.28
C ASP A 47 5.12 10.70 -5.02
N LEU A 48 4.48 11.02 -3.89
CA LEU A 48 5.16 11.20 -2.60
C LEU A 48 5.71 9.87 -2.06
N LEU A 49 4.94 8.78 -2.18
CA LEU A 49 5.41 7.42 -1.87
C LEU A 49 6.68 7.06 -2.66
N LEU A 50 6.67 7.33 -3.96
CA LEU A 50 7.79 7.04 -4.85
C LEU A 50 8.99 7.95 -4.59
N ASP A 51 8.79 9.23 -4.23
CA ASP A 51 9.86 10.12 -3.79
C ASP A 51 10.52 9.57 -2.51
N ARG A 52 9.71 9.06 -1.54
CA ARG A 52 10.27 8.44 -0.33
C ARG A 52 11.06 7.17 -0.65
N LEU A 53 10.52 6.30 -1.48
CA LEU A 53 11.23 5.09 -1.94
C LEU A 53 12.53 5.42 -2.69
N THR A 54 12.57 6.57 -3.40
CA THR A 54 13.80 7.07 -4.03
C THR A 54 14.83 7.52 -3.00
N GLN A 55 14.42 8.24 -1.95
CA GLN A 55 15.29 8.63 -0.84
C GLN A 55 15.88 7.41 -0.12
N LEU A 56 15.10 6.33 -0.02
CA LEU A 56 15.54 5.04 0.55
C LEU A 56 16.43 4.23 -0.40
N GLY A 57 16.64 4.70 -1.63
CA GLY A 57 17.44 3.98 -2.63
C GLY A 57 16.78 2.72 -3.20
N ILE A 58 15.46 2.61 -3.10
CA ILE A 58 14.68 1.44 -3.55
C ILE A 58 14.25 1.58 -5.00
N VAL A 59 13.85 2.78 -5.41
CA VAL A 59 13.41 3.09 -6.78
C VAL A 59 14.11 4.34 -7.32
N THR A 60 14.00 4.57 -8.62
CA THR A 60 14.24 5.86 -9.24
C THR A 60 12.92 6.39 -9.75
N HIS A 61 12.41 7.45 -9.11
CA HIS A 61 11.16 8.10 -9.49
C HIS A 61 11.41 9.31 -10.37
N VAL A 62 10.61 9.46 -11.42
CA VAL A 62 10.67 10.59 -12.35
C VAL A 62 9.26 11.11 -12.62
N ARG A 63 9.02 12.39 -12.40
CA ARG A 63 7.77 13.04 -12.85
C ARG A 63 7.75 13.14 -14.36
N ASN A 64 6.75 12.52 -14.97
CA ASN A 64 6.65 12.33 -16.41
C ASN A 64 6.29 13.63 -17.15
N LYS A 65 7.13 14.05 -18.07
CA LYS A 65 6.77 15.12 -19.02
C LYS A 65 5.91 14.55 -20.13
N VAL A 66 4.60 14.67 -19.98
CA VAL A 66 3.62 14.15 -20.94
C VAL A 66 3.69 14.93 -22.27
N LEU A 67 3.91 14.21 -23.35
CA LEU A 67 3.92 14.72 -24.73
C LEU A 67 2.60 14.36 -25.44
N ARG A 68 2.38 14.89 -26.65
CA ARG A 68 1.18 14.61 -27.47
C ARG A 68 0.82 13.12 -27.65
N ARG A 69 1.79 12.22 -27.49
CA ARG A 69 1.60 10.75 -27.62
C ARG A 69 0.97 10.09 -26.38
N GLY A 70 0.66 10.88 -25.36
CA GLY A 70 0.09 10.42 -24.10
C GLY A 70 1.14 9.96 -23.05
N PRO A 71 0.72 9.76 -21.79
CA PRO A 71 1.61 9.53 -20.66
C PRO A 71 2.55 8.34 -20.83
N HIS A 72 2.02 7.16 -21.15
CA HIS A 72 2.83 5.94 -21.29
C HIS A 72 3.91 6.03 -22.37
N LYS A 73 3.54 6.48 -23.59
CA LYS A 73 4.51 6.59 -24.68
C LYS A 73 5.57 7.65 -24.40
N SER A 74 5.20 8.70 -23.65
CA SER A 74 6.15 9.74 -23.24
C SER A 74 7.15 9.21 -22.23
N ALA A 75 6.68 8.48 -21.20
CA ALA A 75 7.51 7.85 -20.19
C ALA A 75 8.47 6.81 -20.81
N LEU A 76 7.98 5.92 -21.65
CA LEU A 76 8.82 4.90 -22.30
C LEU A 76 9.91 5.53 -23.18
N LYS A 77 9.58 6.62 -23.91
CA LYS A 77 10.57 7.36 -24.68
C LYS A 77 11.65 7.98 -23.79
N ALA A 78 11.26 8.57 -22.65
CA ALA A 78 12.19 9.14 -21.69
C ALA A 78 13.04 8.05 -21.01
N ALA A 79 12.42 6.94 -20.62
CA ALA A 79 13.10 5.81 -19.99
C ALA A 79 14.16 5.19 -20.91
N GLN A 80 13.93 5.11 -22.24
CA GLN A 80 14.91 4.59 -23.19
C GLN A 80 16.20 5.43 -23.24
N GLN A 81 16.14 6.70 -22.85
CA GLN A 81 17.31 7.58 -22.75
C GLN A 81 17.94 7.60 -21.36
N HIS A 82 17.27 7.03 -20.35
CA HIS A 82 17.72 7.06 -18.96
C HIS A 82 18.98 6.20 -18.73
N PRO A 83 19.94 6.64 -17.88
CA PRO A 83 21.15 5.87 -17.58
C PRO A 83 20.88 4.45 -17.10
N LEU A 84 19.87 4.24 -16.23
CA LEU A 84 19.49 2.90 -15.75
C LEU A 84 19.10 1.95 -16.88
N TYR A 85 18.35 2.43 -17.89
CA TYR A 85 18.02 1.61 -19.04
C TYR A 85 19.28 1.20 -19.82
N LYS A 86 20.21 2.14 -20.00
CA LYS A 86 21.44 1.89 -20.78
C LYS A 86 22.40 0.92 -20.06
N SER A 87 22.35 0.86 -18.73
CA SER A 87 23.18 -0.03 -17.91
C SER A 87 22.50 -1.36 -17.56
N ALA A 88 21.19 -1.51 -17.86
CA ALA A 88 20.45 -2.71 -17.52
C ALA A 88 20.88 -3.90 -18.39
N ASP A 89 20.97 -5.10 -17.78
CA ASP A 89 21.14 -6.35 -18.50
C ASP A 89 19.83 -6.87 -19.06
N TRP A 90 18.74 -6.66 -18.29
CA TRP A 90 17.39 -7.03 -18.66
C TRP A 90 16.40 -5.96 -18.22
N VAL A 91 15.39 -5.74 -19.05
CA VAL A 91 14.32 -4.76 -18.83
C VAL A 91 12.97 -5.44 -18.89
N TYR A 92 12.09 -5.11 -17.96
CA TYR A 92 10.69 -5.52 -17.91
C TYR A 92 9.80 -4.28 -17.85
N VAL A 93 8.94 -4.10 -18.87
CA VAL A 93 7.95 -3.01 -18.89
C VAL A 93 6.62 -3.57 -18.43
N THR A 94 6.12 -3.11 -17.29
CA THR A 94 4.92 -3.66 -16.66
C THR A 94 4.14 -2.59 -15.90
N ASP A 95 2.85 -2.84 -15.68
CA ASP A 95 1.95 -1.97 -14.94
C ASP A 95 1.82 -2.45 -13.47
N VAL A 96 1.33 -1.58 -12.57
CA VAL A 96 1.25 -1.90 -11.12
C VAL A 96 0.15 -2.93 -10.78
N ASP A 97 -0.75 -3.22 -11.70
CA ASP A 97 -1.76 -4.27 -11.59
C ASP A 97 -1.32 -5.60 -12.23
N GLU A 98 -0.02 -5.72 -12.56
CA GLU A 98 0.58 -6.89 -13.19
C GLU A 98 1.70 -7.46 -12.32
N PHE A 99 1.64 -8.77 -12.04
CA PHE A 99 2.61 -9.48 -11.22
C PHE A 99 3.19 -10.66 -12.01
N LEU A 100 4.52 -10.67 -12.18
CA LEU A 100 5.22 -11.73 -12.89
C LEU A 100 5.24 -13.01 -12.03
N ASN A 101 4.58 -14.07 -12.48
CA ASN A 101 4.51 -15.34 -11.79
C ASN A 101 5.29 -16.41 -12.57
N ILE A 102 6.48 -16.75 -12.10
CA ILE A 102 7.39 -17.73 -12.72
C ILE A 102 7.09 -19.10 -12.14
N GLN A 103 6.76 -20.08 -12.99
CA GLN A 103 6.30 -21.40 -12.59
C GLN A 103 7.43 -22.42 -12.41
N ILE A 104 8.59 -22.20 -13.03
CA ILE A 104 9.73 -23.10 -13.01
C ILE A 104 10.64 -22.89 -11.79
N ASP A 105 11.35 -23.94 -11.40
CA ASP A 105 12.35 -23.97 -10.33
C ASP A 105 11.86 -23.27 -9.03
N LYS A 106 12.61 -22.29 -8.54
CA LYS A 106 12.26 -21.52 -7.35
C LYS A 106 11.29 -20.36 -7.63
N GLY A 107 10.96 -20.11 -8.90
CA GLY A 107 10.12 -19.00 -9.31
C GLY A 107 10.83 -17.64 -9.29
N HIS A 108 12.16 -17.65 -9.28
CA HIS A 108 12.98 -16.43 -9.28
C HIS A 108 13.27 -15.97 -10.70
N ILE A 109 13.45 -14.67 -10.91
CA ILE A 109 13.74 -14.13 -12.25
C ILE A 109 14.99 -14.77 -12.87
N ASP A 110 15.99 -15.12 -12.07
CA ASP A 110 17.21 -15.77 -12.56
C ASP A 110 16.93 -17.17 -13.13
N ASP A 111 15.93 -17.89 -12.65
CA ASP A 111 15.53 -19.19 -13.21
C ASP A 111 15.01 -19.02 -14.64
N LEU A 112 14.17 -17.99 -14.85
CA LEU A 112 13.65 -17.65 -16.18
C LEU A 112 14.76 -17.20 -17.13
N LEU A 113 15.64 -16.31 -16.66
CA LEU A 113 16.75 -15.78 -17.46
C LEU A 113 17.77 -16.87 -17.81
N LYS A 114 18.01 -17.82 -16.90
CA LYS A 114 18.88 -18.98 -17.15
C LYS A 114 18.30 -19.90 -18.21
N LYS A 115 16.99 -20.19 -18.14
CA LYS A 115 16.28 -20.99 -19.17
C LYS A 115 16.42 -20.37 -20.55
N TYR A 116 16.30 -19.06 -20.65
CA TYR A 116 16.33 -18.32 -21.92
C TYR A 116 17.63 -17.50 -22.12
N LYS A 117 18.75 -18.00 -21.66
CA LYS A 117 20.06 -17.30 -21.73
C LYS A 117 20.42 -16.80 -23.14
N GLY A 118 20.01 -17.53 -24.18
CA GLY A 118 20.26 -17.18 -25.60
C GLY A 118 19.26 -16.21 -26.21
N SER A 119 18.17 -15.88 -25.52
CA SER A 119 17.11 -15.03 -26.07
C SER A 119 17.41 -13.55 -25.88
N ASP A 120 16.87 -12.73 -26.79
CA ASP A 120 16.87 -11.26 -26.72
C ASP A 120 15.58 -10.74 -26.04
N VAL A 121 14.46 -11.45 -26.25
CA VAL A 121 13.13 -11.11 -25.72
C VAL A 121 12.43 -12.38 -25.22
N ILE A 122 11.78 -12.28 -24.08
CA ILE A 122 10.98 -13.34 -23.47
C ILE A 122 9.56 -12.79 -23.28
N PRO A 123 8.62 -13.05 -24.21
CA PRO A 123 7.23 -12.68 -24.06
C PRO A 123 6.56 -13.60 -23.03
N ILE A 124 5.77 -13.01 -22.13
CA ILE A 124 5.07 -13.71 -21.05
C ILE A 124 3.59 -13.37 -21.14
N THR A 125 2.75 -14.39 -21.23
CA THR A 125 1.32 -14.25 -21.47
C THR A 125 0.59 -13.71 -20.24
N TRP A 126 -0.34 -12.77 -20.44
CA TRP A 126 -1.29 -12.34 -19.42
C TRP A 126 -2.25 -13.48 -19.06
N ARG A 127 -2.50 -13.61 -17.79
CA ARG A 127 -3.61 -14.38 -17.23
C ARG A 127 -4.48 -13.44 -16.41
N MET A 128 -5.76 -13.35 -16.76
CA MET A 128 -6.68 -12.44 -16.11
C MET A 128 -7.17 -13.02 -14.79
N PHE A 129 -7.36 -12.15 -13.83
CA PHE A 129 -7.94 -12.48 -12.53
C PHE A 129 -9.19 -11.63 -12.29
N SER A 130 -10.26 -12.28 -11.79
CA SER A 130 -11.48 -11.60 -11.44
C SER A 130 -11.35 -10.85 -10.12
N HIS A 131 -12.40 -10.11 -9.77
CA HIS A 131 -12.52 -9.42 -8.48
C HIS A 131 -12.74 -10.37 -7.30
N ASN A 132 -12.92 -11.67 -7.52
CA ASN A 132 -13.09 -12.71 -6.51
C ASN A 132 -14.22 -12.38 -5.49
N GLY A 133 -15.33 -11.80 -5.95
CA GLY A 133 -16.45 -11.38 -5.10
C GLY A 133 -16.19 -10.17 -4.19
N ARG A 134 -15.04 -9.52 -4.31
CA ARG A 134 -14.63 -8.42 -3.41
C ARG A 134 -15.15 -7.08 -3.89
N SER A 135 -15.69 -6.31 -2.92
CA SER A 135 -16.08 -4.92 -3.14
C SER A 135 -15.08 -3.92 -2.54
N ASP A 136 -14.44 -4.25 -1.44
CA ASP A 136 -13.55 -3.40 -0.67
C ASP A 136 -12.26 -3.00 -1.42
N LEU A 137 -11.75 -1.79 -1.16
CA LEU A 137 -10.63 -1.22 -1.90
C LEU A 137 -9.32 -2.00 -1.70
N TYR A 138 -8.88 -2.21 -0.47
CA TYR A 138 -7.65 -2.91 -0.12
C TYR A 138 -7.72 -3.37 1.34
N SER A 139 -7.77 -4.67 1.54
CA SER A 139 -7.76 -5.29 2.88
C SER A 139 -6.64 -6.28 3.06
N LYS A 140 -6.06 -6.77 1.96
CA LYS A 140 -4.90 -7.67 1.92
C LYS A 140 -4.19 -7.59 0.57
N PRO A 141 -2.94 -8.08 0.50
CA PRO A 141 -2.17 -8.09 -0.74
C PRO A 141 -2.93 -8.67 -1.94
N CYS A 142 -2.73 -8.08 -3.11
CA CYS A 142 -3.40 -8.52 -4.35
C CYS A 142 -3.20 -10.00 -4.63
N ILE A 143 -1.96 -10.51 -4.48
CA ILE A 143 -1.64 -11.92 -4.73
C ILE A 143 -2.29 -12.89 -3.74
N GLU A 144 -2.78 -12.38 -2.61
CA GLU A 144 -3.54 -13.15 -1.62
C GLU A 144 -5.05 -12.97 -1.79
N ALA A 145 -5.48 -11.77 -2.21
CA ALA A 145 -6.88 -11.38 -2.31
C ALA A 145 -7.58 -11.94 -3.54
N PHE A 146 -6.88 -11.99 -4.68
CA PHE A 146 -7.47 -12.30 -5.98
C PHE A 146 -6.88 -13.61 -6.52
N ILE A 147 -7.59 -14.71 -6.32
CA ILE A 147 -7.17 -16.07 -6.69
C ILE A 147 -8.04 -16.69 -7.79
N ASP A 148 -9.13 -16.05 -8.17
CA ASP A 148 -10.04 -16.53 -9.20
C ASP A 148 -9.54 -16.08 -10.58
N ALA A 149 -8.89 -17.00 -11.28
CA ALA A 149 -8.23 -16.79 -12.56
C ALA A 149 -9.06 -17.31 -13.73
N GLU A 150 -8.84 -16.75 -14.92
CA GLU A 150 -9.34 -17.39 -16.13
C GLU A 150 -8.69 -18.76 -16.37
N PRO A 151 -9.40 -19.72 -16.99
CA PRO A 151 -8.86 -21.03 -17.32
C PRO A 151 -7.56 -20.96 -18.13
N ALA A 152 -6.62 -21.85 -17.82
CA ALA A 152 -5.31 -21.90 -18.50
C ALA A 152 -5.39 -22.39 -19.96
N VAL A 153 -6.53 -22.91 -20.37
CA VAL A 153 -6.74 -23.45 -21.74
C VAL A 153 -7.59 -22.49 -22.53
N ALA A 154 -7.24 -22.29 -23.81
CA ALA A 154 -8.05 -21.49 -24.71
C ALA A 154 -9.46 -22.10 -24.85
N VAL A 155 -10.48 -21.36 -24.45
CA VAL A 155 -11.87 -21.74 -24.69
C VAL A 155 -12.18 -21.43 -26.17
N LYS A 156 -12.88 -22.34 -26.85
CA LYS A 156 -13.28 -22.16 -28.26
C LYS A 156 -14.00 -20.82 -28.44
N GLY A 157 -13.45 -19.95 -29.32
CA GLY A 157 -13.95 -18.58 -29.53
C GLY A 157 -13.36 -17.52 -28.59
N ALA A 158 -12.43 -17.89 -27.69
CA ALA A 158 -11.74 -16.92 -26.85
C ALA A 158 -10.92 -15.93 -27.70
N LYS A 159 -10.94 -14.66 -27.31
CA LYS A 159 -10.05 -13.64 -27.87
C LYS A 159 -8.61 -13.96 -27.44
N GLY A 160 -7.64 -13.71 -28.33
CA GLY A 160 -6.23 -13.94 -28.04
C GLY A 160 -5.76 -13.15 -26.81
N ARG A 161 -4.68 -13.62 -26.20
CA ARG A 161 -4.04 -13.03 -25.02
C ARG A 161 -2.93 -12.07 -25.40
N PHE A 162 -2.80 -11.00 -24.63
CA PHE A 162 -1.64 -10.12 -24.70
C PHE A 162 -0.47 -10.70 -23.91
N VAL A 163 0.72 -10.16 -24.14
CA VAL A 163 1.92 -10.47 -23.40
C VAL A 163 2.52 -9.22 -22.77
N LYS A 164 3.37 -9.41 -21.78
CA LYS A 164 4.43 -8.47 -21.38
C LYS A 164 5.78 -9.14 -21.62
N SER A 165 6.79 -8.36 -22.00
CA SER A 165 8.07 -8.95 -22.39
C SER A 165 9.20 -8.49 -21.51
N ILE A 166 10.07 -9.43 -21.13
CA ILE A 166 11.39 -9.16 -20.57
C ILE A 166 12.39 -9.20 -21.74
N PHE A 167 13.25 -8.20 -21.83
CA PHE A 167 14.16 -8.08 -22.97
C PHE A 167 15.52 -7.47 -22.60
N LYS A 168 16.53 -7.73 -23.41
CA LYS A 168 17.85 -7.10 -23.32
C LYS A 168 17.83 -5.75 -24.02
N PRO A 169 18.30 -4.67 -23.38
CA PRO A 169 18.52 -3.40 -24.06
C PRO A 169 19.46 -3.58 -25.27
N SER A 170 19.10 -2.97 -26.39
CA SER A 170 19.91 -3.04 -27.60
C SER A 170 19.74 -1.76 -28.42
N LYS A 171 20.82 -1.37 -29.13
CA LYS A 171 20.79 -0.27 -30.11
C LYS A 171 19.85 -0.53 -31.28
N ASN A 172 19.49 -1.79 -31.50
CA ASN A 172 18.56 -2.21 -32.55
C ASN A 172 17.08 -2.09 -32.14
N ILE A 173 16.80 -1.69 -30.88
CA ILE A 173 15.45 -1.35 -30.42
C ILE A 173 15.14 0.08 -30.83
N GLU A 174 14.25 0.23 -31.81
CA GLU A 174 13.78 1.53 -32.29
C GLU A 174 12.97 2.26 -31.21
N ARG A 175 12.09 1.52 -30.53
CA ARG A 175 11.29 2.04 -29.40
C ARG A 175 10.86 0.94 -28.43
N MET A 176 10.75 1.28 -27.16
CA MET A 176 10.07 0.43 -26.20
C MET A 176 8.55 0.46 -26.46
N GLY A 177 7.93 -0.71 -26.49
CA GLY A 177 6.48 -0.88 -26.53
C GLY A 177 5.93 -1.32 -25.18
N LEU A 178 4.60 -1.22 -25.01
CA LEU A 178 3.91 -1.66 -23.79
C LEU A 178 3.91 -3.18 -23.60
N HIS A 179 3.97 -3.91 -24.70
CA HIS A 179 3.89 -5.37 -24.74
C HIS A 179 5.25 -6.01 -25.07
N ALA A 180 5.97 -5.44 -26.02
CA ALA A 180 7.30 -5.86 -26.40
C ALA A 180 8.07 -4.71 -27.05
N PRO A 181 9.42 -4.75 -27.08
CA PRO A 181 10.22 -3.79 -27.83
C PRO A 181 9.92 -3.92 -29.33
N VAL A 182 10.03 -2.80 -30.02
CA VAL A 182 9.96 -2.75 -31.49
C VAL A 182 11.38 -2.57 -32.01
N PHE A 183 11.82 -3.51 -32.82
CA PHE A 183 13.15 -3.51 -33.40
C PHE A 183 13.17 -2.78 -34.75
N ALA A 184 14.35 -2.31 -35.15
CA ALA A 184 14.60 -1.82 -36.47
C ALA A 184 14.32 -2.94 -37.52
N LYS A 185 13.70 -2.58 -38.63
CA LYS A 185 13.18 -3.54 -39.63
C LYS A 185 14.22 -4.56 -40.10
N GLU A 186 15.46 -4.12 -40.27
CA GLU A 186 16.59 -4.96 -40.70
C GLU A 186 17.08 -5.93 -39.61
N TYR A 187 16.60 -5.76 -38.35
CA TYR A 187 16.97 -6.63 -37.25
C TYR A 187 15.84 -7.56 -36.81
N GLU A 188 14.58 -7.30 -37.16
CA GLU A 188 13.40 -8.06 -36.71
C GLU A 188 13.56 -9.58 -36.89
N GLN A 189 14.11 -10.03 -38.03
CA GLN A 189 14.32 -11.46 -38.31
C GLN A 189 15.50 -12.08 -37.55
N LYS A 190 16.33 -11.27 -36.91
CA LYS A 190 17.50 -11.73 -36.11
C LYS A 190 17.21 -11.85 -34.63
N VAL A 191 16.05 -11.36 -34.20
CA VAL A 191 15.65 -11.38 -32.78
C VAL A 191 15.42 -12.81 -32.32
N LYS A 192 16.09 -13.18 -31.20
CA LYS A 192 15.92 -14.49 -30.59
C LYS A 192 14.85 -14.41 -29.53
N TRP A 193 13.72 -15.03 -29.81
CA TRP A 193 12.56 -15.05 -28.91
C TRP A 193 12.63 -16.24 -27.94
N GLY A 194 12.34 -16.01 -26.66
CA GLY A 194 11.95 -17.02 -25.69
C GLY A 194 10.43 -17.16 -25.65
N ALA A 195 9.91 -17.86 -24.63
CA ALA A 195 8.47 -18.02 -24.47
C ALA A 195 8.06 -18.25 -23.01
N SER A 196 6.82 -17.92 -22.66
CA SER A 196 6.24 -18.29 -21.35
C SER A 196 5.67 -19.71 -21.32
N TRP A 197 5.75 -20.44 -22.44
CA TRP A 197 5.29 -21.82 -22.62
C TRP A 197 6.27 -22.67 -23.44
N VAL A 198 6.12 -24.01 -23.34
CA VAL A 198 7.12 -24.96 -23.85
C VAL A 198 7.14 -25.07 -25.36
N ASN A 199 6.00 -24.95 -26.05
CA ASN A 199 5.82 -25.25 -27.49
C ASN A 199 5.59 -24.01 -28.35
N GLN A 200 6.29 -22.93 -28.08
CA GLN A 200 6.11 -21.70 -28.87
C GLN A 200 6.62 -21.85 -30.30
N ASP A 201 5.78 -21.48 -31.25
CA ASP A 201 6.21 -21.17 -32.62
C ASP A 201 6.79 -19.74 -32.67
N ALA A 202 7.94 -19.58 -33.30
CA ALA A 202 8.65 -18.29 -33.44
C ALA A 202 7.86 -17.22 -34.26
N SER A 203 6.72 -17.59 -34.87
CA SER A 203 5.87 -16.70 -35.65
C SER A 203 4.96 -15.77 -34.85
N VAL A 204 4.90 -15.92 -33.49
CA VAL A 204 4.03 -15.10 -32.66
C VAL A 204 4.45 -13.64 -32.65
N ASN A 205 3.56 -12.75 -33.09
CA ASN A 205 3.77 -11.29 -32.98
C ASN A 205 3.35 -10.77 -31.60
N PRO A 206 4.29 -10.43 -30.70
CA PRO A 206 3.99 -10.06 -29.33
C PRO A 206 3.31 -8.70 -29.18
N GLN A 207 3.17 -7.93 -30.26
CA GLN A 207 2.45 -6.65 -30.26
C GLN A 207 0.93 -6.83 -30.44
N ARG A 208 0.47 -8.05 -30.73
CA ARG A 208 -0.95 -8.38 -30.96
C ARG A 208 -1.39 -9.52 -30.04
N PRO A 209 -2.68 -9.59 -29.70
CA PRO A 209 -3.21 -10.76 -28.99
C PRO A 209 -2.98 -12.03 -29.80
N THR A 210 -2.57 -13.10 -29.13
CA THR A 210 -2.37 -14.41 -29.74
C THR A 210 -3.29 -15.45 -29.12
N THR A 211 -3.73 -16.43 -29.92
CA THR A 211 -4.45 -17.62 -29.46
C THR A 211 -3.50 -18.77 -29.14
N ASP A 212 -2.26 -18.69 -29.56
CA ASP A 212 -1.18 -19.60 -29.19
C ASP A 212 -0.48 -19.02 -27.97
N PHE A 213 -0.76 -19.58 -26.81
CA PHE A 213 -0.24 -19.14 -25.52
C PHE A 213 -0.19 -20.30 -24.51
N GLY A 214 0.59 -20.14 -23.44
CA GLY A 214 0.68 -21.09 -22.35
C GLY A 214 1.27 -20.43 -21.10
N TYR A 215 1.22 -21.15 -19.99
CA TYR A 215 1.62 -20.67 -18.67
C TYR A 215 2.65 -21.57 -17.98
N ASP A 216 3.14 -22.62 -18.66
CA ASP A 216 3.99 -23.67 -18.08
C ASP A 216 5.32 -23.15 -17.51
N VAL A 217 5.84 -22.07 -18.06
CA VAL A 217 7.11 -21.48 -17.66
C VAL A 217 6.89 -20.23 -16.79
N ALA A 218 6.01 -19.36 -17.24
CA ALA A 218 5.66 -18.13 -16.53
C ALA A 218 4.33 -17.56 -17.04
N GLN A 219 3.67 -16.78 -16.22
CA GLN A 219 2.50 -15.98 -16.57
C GLN A 219 2.61 -14.58 -15.94
N VAL A 220 1.88 -13.61 -16.47
CA VAL A 220 1.66 -12.32 -15.82
C VAL A 220 0.27 -12.34 -15.22
N ASN A 221 0.16 -12.43 -13.91
CA ASN A 221 -1.11 -12.28 -13.22
C ASN A 221 -1.57 -10.84 -13.36
N HIS A 222 -2.67 -10.61 -14.08
CA HIS A 222 -3.19 -9.29 -14.36
C HIS A 222 -4.50 -9.05 -13.59
N TYR A 223 -4.40 -8.24 -12.54
CA TYR A 223 -5.49 -7.84 -11.66
C TYR A 223 -6.17 -6.56 -12.19
N ALA A 224 -6.65 -6.60 -13.44
CA ALA A 224 -7.08 -5.43 -14.19
C ALA A 224 -8.23 -4.65 -13.55
N VAL A 225 -9.09 -5.31 -12.80
CA VAL A 225 -10.24 -4.69 -12.13
C VAL A 225 -10.05 -4.61 -10.62
N ARG A 226 -9.28 -5.53 -10.03
CA ARG A 226 -9.17 -5.70 -8.57
C ARG A 226 -10.56 -5.81 -7.93
N SER A 227 -10.87 -5.01 -6.90
CA SER A 227 -12.20 -4.93 -6.29
C SER A 227 -13.12 -3.93 -7.02
N ILE A 228 -14.41 -3.92 -6.67
CA ILE A 228 -15.37 -2.96 -7.23
C ILE A 228 -14.96 -1.54 -6.91
N ASP A 229 -14.56 -1.24 -5.67
CA ASP A 229 -14.16 0.09 -5.24
C ASP A 229 -12.86 0.54 -5.93
N ALA A 230 -11.87 -0.36 -6.09
CA ALA A 230 -10.67 -0.09 -6.88
C ALA A 230 -11.00 0.23 -8.35
N PHE A 231 -12.02 -0.42 -8.88
CA PHE A 231 -12.49 -0.16 -10.24
C PHE A 231 -13.18 1.21 -10.37
N MET A 232 -13.88 1.70 -9.34
CA MET A 232 -14.42 3.07 -9.33
C MET A 232 -13.30 4.11 -9.42
N ILE A 233 -12.24 3.94 -8.66
CA ILE A 233 -11.04 4.81 -8.75
C ILE A 233 -10.43 4.73 -10.16
N LYS A 234 -10.29 3.51 -10.70
CA LYS A 234 -9.74 3.31 -12.05
C LYS A 234 -10.57 3.99 -13.12
N ARG A 235 -11.90 3.97 -13.00
CA ARG A 235 -12.83 4.70 -13.88
C ARG A 235 -12.62 6.21 -13.80
N ASP A 236 -12.56 6.75 -12.59
CA ASP A 236 -12.43 8.19 -12.36
C ASP A 236 -11.10 8.75 -12.88
N ARG A 237 -9.98 8.06 -12.60
CA ARG A 237 -8.67 8.49 -13.09
C ARG A 237 -8.51 8.36 -14.61
N GLY A 238 -9.33 7.51 -15.26
CA GLY A 238 -9.25 7.25 -16.70
C GLY A 238 -8.08 6.37 -17.12
N ARG A 239 -7.91 6.19 -18.44
CA ARG A 239 -6.83 5.40 -19.05
C ARG A 239 -5.71 6.29 -19.56
N ALA A 240 -4.48 5.92 -19.30
CA ALA A 240 -3.32 6.64 -19.80
C ALA A 240 -3.14 6.53 -21.34
N ASN A 241 -3.69 5.47 -21.97
CA ASN A 241 -3.49 5.20 -23.41
C ASN A 241 -4.70 5.50 -24.29
N HIS A 242 -5.92 5.53 -23.75
CA HIS A 242 -7.17 5.69 -24.49
C HIS A 242 -8.07 6.68 -23.75
N VAL A 243 -7.72 7.95 -23.83
CA VAL A 243 -8.40 9.05 -23.10
C VAL A 243 -9.88 9.19 -23.52
N SER A 244 -10.26 8.72 -24.70
CA SER A 244 -11.64 8.79 -25.23
C SER A 244 -12.53 7.60 -24.86
N GLU A 245 -11.97 6.49 -24.32
CA GLU A 245 -12.77 5.32 -23.93
C GLU A 245 -13.18 5.42 -22.46
N THR A 246 -14.48 5.46 -22.21
CA THR A 246 -15.02 5.41 -20.84
C THR A 246 -14.83 4.01 -20.26
N ILE A 247 -14.14 3.92 -19.11
CA ILE A 247 -14.04 2.68 -18.34
C ILE A 247 -15.41 2.43 -17.69
N GLY A 248 -16.12 1.41 -18.15
CA GLY A 248 -17.48 1.09 -17.71
C GLY A 248 -17.73 -0.42 -17.63
N LEU A 249 -19.01 -0.81 -17.65
CA LEU A 249 -19.44 -2.20 -17.51
C LEU A 249 -18.84 -3.15 -18.56
N GLU A 250 -18.69 -2.70 -19.80
CA GLU A 250 -18.08 -3.53 -20.85
C GLU A 250 -16.58 -3.78 -20.62
N TYR A 251 -15.87 -2.80 -20.03
CA TYR A 251 -14.51 -3.01 -19.57
C TYR A 251 -14.44 -4.05 -18.46
N TRP A 252 -15.34 -3.95 -17.46
CA TRP A 252 -15.45 -4.91 -16.38
C TRP A 252 -15.69 -6.34 -16.90
N LYS A 253 -16.72 -6.53 -17.73
CA LYS A 253 -17.03 -7.84 -18.34
C LYS A 253 -15.87 -8.42 -19.14
N ARG A 254 -15.09 -7.57 -19.79
CA ARG A 254 -13.95 -8.00 -20.61
C ARG A 254 -12.75 -8.45 -19.77
N TRP A 255 -12.51 -7.85 -18.61
CA TRP A 255 -11.26 -8.00 -17.89
C TRP A 255 -11.42 -8.64 -16.49
N SER A 256 -12.63 -8.75 -15.95
CA SER A 256 -12.92 -9.51 -14.74
C SER A 256 -13.21 -10.97 -15.11
N LEU A 257 -12.18 -11.70 -15.50
CA LEU A 257 -12.30 -13.07 -15.93
C LEU A 257 -11.81 -14.00 -14.83
N GLY A 258 -12.65 -14.97 -14.47
CA GLY A 258 -12.39 -16.00 -13.45
C GLY A 258 -12.87 -17.37 -13.93
N GLY A 259 -12.96 -18.32 -13.02
CA GLY A 259 -13.50 -19.65 -13.24
C GLY A 259 -12.64 -20.78 -12.71
N VAL A 260 -11.38 -20.52 -12.35
CA VAL A 260 -10.50 -21.49 -11.72
C VAL A 260 -9.65 -20.84 -10.62
N GLU A 261 -9.45 -21.54 -9.53
CA GLU A 261 -8.55 -21.08 -8.49
C GLU A 261 -7.08 -21.20 -8.94
N ASP A 262 -6.33 -20.10 -8.83
CA ASP A 262 -4.87 -20.08 -9.03
C ASP A 262 -4.18 -19.36 -7.88
N THR A 263 -3.54 -20.15 -7.03
CA THR A 263 -2.72 -19.71 -5.90
C THR A 263 -1.22 -19.88 -6.16
N SER A 264 -0.81 -20.20 -7.38
CA SER A 264 0.58 -20.54 -7.72
C SER A 264 1.59 -19.42 -7.39
N ILE A 265 1.17 -18.14 -7.51
CA ILE A 265 1.98 -16.97 -7.15
C ILE A 265 2.24 -16.87 -5.64
N GLN A 266 1.38 -17.49 -4.81
CA GLN A 266 1.48 -17.41 -3.35
C GLN A 266 2.69 -18.16 -2.77
N ARG A 267 3.42 -18.94 -3.61
CA ARG A 267 4.73 -19.48 -3.24
C ARG A 267 5.72 -18.38 -2.79
N HIS A 268 5.52 -17.15 -3.25
CA HIS A 268 6.32 -15.98 -2.89
C HIS A 268 5.69 -15.10 -1.81
N LEU A 269 4.51 -15.46 -1.29
CA LEU A 269 3.75 -14.63 -0.35
C LEU A 269 4.56 -14.31 0.91
N LEU A 270 5.25 -15.30 1.48
CA LEU A 270 6.06 -15.10 2.69
C LEU A 270 7.27 -14.18 2.41
N ALA A 271 7.96 -14.39 1.30
CA ALA A 271 9.11 -13.57 0.90
C ALA A 271 8.68 -12.12 0.60
N MET A 272 7.57 -11.95 -0.12
CA MET A 272 6.98 -10.64 -0.39
C MET A 272 6.54 -9.94 0.91
N LYS A 273 5.86 -10.64 1.83
CA LYS A 273 5.47 -10.06 3.13
C LYS A 273 6.67 -9.63 3.97
N LYS A 274 7.79 -10.34 3.88
CA LYS A 274 9.05 -9.95 4.54
C LYS A 274 9.60 -8.65 3.93
N GLU A 275 9.73 -8.57 2.61
CA GLU A 275 10.17 -7.34 1.92
C GLU A 275 9.22 -6.16 2.21
N LEU A 276 7.90 -6.42 2.17
CA LEU A 276 6.88 -5.41 2.50
C LEU A 276 7.03 -4.92 3.94
N PHE A 277 7.23 -5.84 4.88
CA PHE A 277 7.45 -5.49 6.29
C PHE A 277 8.71 -4.62 6.45
N GLU A 278 9.85 -5.03 5.85
CA GLU A 278 11.10 -4.27 5.91
C GLU A 278 10.96 -2.86 5.30
N LEU A 279 10.21 -2.71 4.20
CA LEU A 279 9.91 -1.40 3.62
C LEU A 279 9.03 -0.55 4.54
N MET A 280 8.02 -1.15 5.16
CA MET A 280 7.06 -0.48 6.04
C MET A 280 7.61 -0.20 7.45
N GLU A 281 8.83 -0.67 7.78
CA GLU A 281 9.57 -0.19 8.96
C GLU A 281 9.94 1.30 8.85
N ASP A 282 10.01 1.86 7.65
CA ASP A 282 10.16 3.30 7.47
C ASP A 282 8.83 4.00 7.78
N PRO A 283 8.78 4.82 8.85
CA PRO A 283 7.52 5.39 9.32
C PRO A 283 6.92 6.42 8.34
N VAL A 284 7.76 7.08 7.55
CA VAL A 284 7.28 8.04 6.54
C VAL A 284 6.61 7.29 5.40
N LEU A 285 7.24 6.22 4.92
CA LEU A 285 6.65 5.39 3.86
C LEU A 285 5.33 4.76 4.33
N ALA A 286 5.30 4.24 5.56
CA ALA A 286 4.09 3.67 6.15
C ALA A 286 2.95 4.69 6.22
N GLY A 287 3.22 5.90 6.71
CA GLY A 287 2.21 6.95 6.79
C GLY A 287 1.74 7.45 5.43
N LEU A 288 2.64 7.58 4.45
CA LEU A 288 2.25 7.95 3.08
C LEU A 288 1.39 6.86 2.43
N HIS A 289 1.71 5.58 2.67
CA HIS A 289 0.91 4.46 2.18
C HIS A 289 -0.50 4.47 2.78
N GLU A 290 -0.62 4.62 4.10
CA GLU A 290 -1.90 4.70 4.78
C GLU A 290 -2.68 5.95 4.35
N GLY A 291 -2.01 7.09 4.21
CA GLY A 291 -2.59 8.31 3.69
C GLY A 291 -3.19 8.15 2.30
N SER A 292 -2.46 7.47 1.40
CA SER A 292 -2.97 7.17 0.06
C SER A 292 -4.20 6.25 0.09
N LEU A 293 -4.17 5.22 0.94
CA LEU A 293 -5.32 4.32 1.12
C LEU A 293 -6.55 5.07 1.65
N ASN A 294 -6.37 5.91 2.66
CA ASN A 294 -7.45 6.70 3.24
C ASN A 294 -8.00 7.74 2.27
N PHE A 295 -7.13 8.37 1.45
CA PHE A 295 -7.58 9.23 0.37
C PHE A 295 -8.49 8.48 -0.61
N GLN A 296 -8.07 7.31 -1.10
CA GLN A 296 -8.85 6.54 -2.05
C GLN A 296 -10.16 6.03 -1.44
N LYS A 297 -10.19 5.61 -0.17
CA LYS A 297 -11.42 5.23 0.54
C LYS A 297 -12.43 6.37 0.60
N ARG A 298 -11.99 7.60 0.93
CA ARG A 298 -12.88 8.77 0.91
C ARG A 298 -13.37 9.09 -0.49
N HIS A 299 -12.44 9.08 -1.45
CA HIS A 299 -12.77 9.40 -2.83
C HIS A 299 -13.78 8.42 -3.45
N VAL A 300 -13.71 7.13 -3.13
CA VAL A 300 -14.74 6.15 -3.52
C VAL A 300 -16.11 6.55 -2.95
N LYS A 301 -16.19 6.95 -1.68
CA LYS A 301 -17.46 7.41 -1.08
C LYS A 301 -18.03 8.63 -1.83
N GLU A 302 -17.18 9.59 -2.18
CA GLU A 302 -17.57 10.77 -2.97
C GLU A 302 -18.04 10.39 -4.39
N LEU A 303 -17.35 9.47 -5.06
CA LEU A 303 -17.76 8.97 -6.37
C LEU A 303 -19.11 8.25 -6.32
N LEU A 304 -19.34 7.45 -5.29
CA LEU A 304 -20.60 6.73 -5.08
C LEU A 304 -21.78 7.64 -4.73
N ASN A 305 -21.58 8.91 -4.42
CA ASN A 305 -22.65 9.92 -4.34
C ASN A 305 -23.09 10.42 -5.73
N GLN A 306 -22.39 10.05 -6.81
CA GLN A 306 -22.70 10.45 -8.17
C GLN A 306 -23.44 9.32 -8.92
N GLU A 307 -24.58 9.66 -9.57
CA GLU A 307 -25.46 8.70 -10.24
C GLU A 307 -24.73 7.75 -11.22
N PRO A 308 -23.77 8.19 -12.07
CA PRO A 308 -23.08 7.29 -12.99
C PRO A 308 -22.21 6.21 -12.32
N PHE A 309 -21.70 6.49 -11.11
CA PHE A 309 -20.91 5.53 -10.34
C PHE A 309 -21.80 4.58 -9.54
N GLN A 310 -22.89 5.09 -8.95
CA GLN A 310 -23.90 4.25 -8.29
C GLN A 310 -24.47 3.22 -9.26
N LYS A 311 -24.91 3.68 -10.42
CA LYS A 311 -25.46 2.80 -11.46
C LYS A 311 -24.43 1.75 -11.90
N LEU A 312 -23.18 2.15 -12.16
CA LEU A 312 -22.15 1.19 -12.54
C LEU A 312 -21.91 0.14 -11.46
N LYS A 313 -21.87 0.55 -10.18
CA LYS A 313 -21.72 -0.39 -9.05
C LYS A 313 -22.87 -1.38 -9.01
N GLN A 314 -24.12 -0.93 -9.13
CA GLN A 314 -25.30 -1.79 -9.16
C GLN A 314 -25.28 -2.75 -10.37
N ASP A 315 -24.93 -2.26 -11.55
CA ASP A 315 -24.79 -3.08 -12.76
C ASP A 315 -23.73 -4.19 -12.57
N ILE A 316 -22.60 -3.86 -11.95
CA ILE A 316 -21.54 -4.83 -11.65
C ILE A 316 -22.02 -5.86 -10.63
N LEU A 317 -22.64 -5.45 -9.54
CA LEU A 317 -23.17 -6.35 -8.50
C LEU A 317 -24.20 -7.31 -9.10
N SER A 318 -25.09 -6.83 -9.97
CA SER A 318 -26.12 -7.65 -10.60
C SER A 318 -25.57 -8.76 -11.48
N ILE A 319 -24.44 -8.54 -12.17
CA ILE A 319 -23.81 -9.55 -13.06
C ILE A 319 -22.79 -10.43 -12.35
N SER A 320 -22.25 -9.97 -11.21
CA SER A 320 -21.17 -10.67 -10.49
C SER A 320 -21.71 -11.67 -9.46
N GLY A 321 -23.02 -11.68 -9.19
CA GLY A 321 -23.61 -12.46 -8.08
C GLY A 321 -23.09 -12.04 -6.70
N ALA A 322 -22.31 -10.95 -6.64
CA ALA A 322 -21.85 -10.37 -5.40
C ALA A 322 -23.03 -9.66 -4.74
N ASN A 323 -23.49 -10.16 -3.60
CA ASN A 323 -24.41 -9.42 -2.76
C ASN A 323 -23.67 -8.18 -2.25
N GLU A 324 -24.33 -7.00 -2.27
CA GLU A 324 -23.85 -5.89 -1.45
C GLU A 324 -23.71 -6.42 -0.01
N PRO A 325 -22.62 -6.08 0.69
CA PRO A 325 -22.63 -6.26 2.13
C PRO A 325 -23.86 -5.47 2.60
N GLU A 326 -24.89 -6.20 3.07
CA GLU A 326 -26.11 -5.60 3.60
C GLU A 326 -25.70 -4.43 4.49
N ALA A 327 -26.23 -3.24 4.19
CA ALA A 327 -26.19 -2.12 5.10
C ALA A 327 -26.93 -2.57 6.37
N ARG A 328 -26.20 -3.16 7.31
CA ARG A 328 -26.76 -3.59 8.59
C ARG A 328 -27.10 -2.38 9.41
N VAL A 329 -28.30 -1.88 9.22
CA VAL A 329 -29.05 -1.17 10.25
C VAL A 329 -29.53 -2.26 11.21
N ASN A 330 -28.83 -2.38 12.29
CA ASN A 330 -29.23 -2.82 13.64
C ASN A 330 -28.04 -3.49 14.32
N VAL A 331 -27.35 -2.69 15.11
CA VAL A 331 -26.36 -3.17 16.05
C VAL A 331 -27.07 -3.96 17.14
N LYS A 332 -27.04 -5.28 17.03
CA LYS A 332 -27.03 -6.16 18.21
C LYS A 332 -25.62 -6.67 18.36
N SER A 333 -25.07 -6.47 19.55
CA SER A 333 -23.76 -6.92 19.98
C SER A 333 -23.48 -8.36 19.57
N SER A 334 -22.55 -8.58 18.62
CA SER A 334 -21.88 -9.83 18.43
C SER A 334 -20.51 -9.57 17.78
N ASN A 335 -19.51 -10.30 18.22
CA ASN A 335 -18.10 -10.23 17.84
C ASN A 335 -17.78 -10.60 16.37
N ASP A 336 -18.68 -10.32 15.42
CA ASP A 336 -18.61 -10.82 14.05
C ASP A 336 -18.45 -9.71 13.00
N ASN A 337 -17.61 -8.69 13.25
CA ASN A 337 -17.24 -7.73 12.22
C ASN A 337 -16.11 -8.33 11.35
N PRO A 338 -16.34 -8.61 10.04
CA PRO A 338 -15.34 -9.22 9.16
C PRO A 338 -14.06 -8.39 9.02
N VAL A 339 -14.15 -7.06 9.10
CA VAL A 339 -13.00 -6.16 9.06
C VAL A 339 -12.12 -6.36 10.31
N THR A 340 -12.74 -6.51 11.47
CA THR A 340 -12.08 -6.74 12.75
C THR A 340 -11.43 -8.12 12.82
N GLN A 341 -12.09 -9.17 12.34
CA GLN A 341 -11.51 -10.52 12.26
C GLN A 341 -10.34 -10.59 11.25
N GLU A 342 -10.45 -9.89 10.13
CA GLU A 342 -9.41 -9.89 9.11
C GLU A 342 -8.16 -9.11 9.54
N LEU A 343 -8.30 -8.03 10.29
CA LEU A 343 -7.21 -7.30 10.94
C LEU A 343 -6.51 -8.12 12.04
N GLN A 344 -7.27 -8.96 12.77
CA GLN A 344 -6.71 -9.85 13.80
C GLN A 344 -5.76 -10.92 13.23
N ILE A 345 -5.96 -11.35 12.01
CA ILE A 345 -5.22 -12.46 11.40
C ILE A 345 -3.90 -12.02 10.75
N LYS A 346 -3.73 -10.75 10.36
CA LYS A 346 -2.76 -10.36 9.32
C LYS A 346 -1.68 -9.35 9.65
N ALA A 347 -1.74 -8.66 10.78
CA ALA A 347 -0.66 -7.75 11.18
C ALA A 347 0.27 -8.43 12.18
N PRO A 348 1.52 -8.75 11.84
CA PRO A 348 2.41 -9.39 12.80
C PRO A 348 2.80 -8.43 13.93
N GLY A 349 2.66 -8.89 15.17
CA GLY A 349 3.28 -8.30 16.34
C GLY A 349 2.65 -6.98 16.84
N ARG A 350 3.40 -5.89 16.76
CA ARG A 350 3.09 -4.61 17.40
C ARG A 350 1.83 -3.94 16.84
N HIS A 351 1.70 -3.88 15.53
CA HIS A 351 0.56 -3.25 14.86
C HIS A 351 -0.75 -3.98 15.11
N GLN A 352 -0.72 -5.31 15.12
CA GLN A 352 -1.89 -6.14 15.48
C GLN A 352 -2.38 -5.85 16.91
N ASN A 353 -1.44 -5.67 17.85
CA ASN A 353 -1.80 -5.35 19.22
C ASN A 353 -2.42 -3.94 19.37
N ARG A 354 -1.95 -2.97 18.57
CA ARG A 354 -2.56 -1.63 18.49
C ARG A 354 -4.01 -1.71 18.00
N LEU A 355 -4.26 -2.44 16.92
CA LEU A 355 -5.62 -2.61 16.38
C LEU A 355 -6.55 -3.33 17.37
N ARG A 356 -6.09 -4.43 17.98
CA ARG A 356 -6.85 -5.13 19.04
C ARG A 356 -7.14 -4.24 20.23
N MET A 357 -6.22 -3.37 20.62
CA MET A 357 -6.45 -2.40 21.67
C MET A 357 -7.59 -1.44 21.29
N LEU A 358 -7.61 -0.92 20.05
CA LEU A 358 -8.68 -0.03 19.59
C LEU A 358 -10.08 -0.68 19.63
N GLU A 359 -10.17 -2.01 19.53
CA GLU A 359 -11.44 -2.73 19.70
C GLU A 359 -12.03 -2.55 21.10
N HIS A 360 -11.18 -2.37 22.11
CA HIS A 360 -11.57 -2.17 23.51
C HIS A 360 -11.81 -0.70 23.86
N MET A 361 -11.53 0.25 22.96
CA MET A 361 -11.74 1.67 23.21
C MET A 361 -13.23 2.05 23.05
N PRO A 362 -13.70 3.06 23.80
CA PRO A 362 -15.02 3.64 23.60
C PRO A 362 -15.24 4.05 22.13
N LYS A 363 -16.39 3.68 21.58
CA LYS A 363 -16.78 4.04 20.21
C LYS A 363 -17.60 5.34 20.23
N CYS A 364 -17.50 6.11 19.14
CA CYS A 364 -18.23 7.37 18.97
C CYS A 364 -17.97 8.41 20.07
N GLY A 365 -16.89 8.24 20.85
CA GLY A 365 -16.50 9.13 21.94
C GLY A 365 -15.53 10.22 21.50
N ARG A 366 -15.20 11.13 22.41
CA ARG A 366 -14.13 12.11 22.23
C ARG A 366 -12.80 11.52 22.65
N CYS A 367 -11.80 11.62 21.81
CA CYS A 367 -10.49 11.06 22.11
C CYS A 367 -9.33 11.96 21.68
N ALA A 368 -8.15 11.71 22.23
CA ALA A 368 -6.92 12.37 21.82
C ALA A 368 -5.81 11.35 21.54
N GLU A 369 -4.96 11.65 20.55
CA GLU A 369 -3.71 10.95 20.24
C GLU A 369 -2.55 11.90 20.53
N ILE A 370 -1.65 11.50 21.44
CA ILE A 370 -0.41 12.19 21.78
C ILE A 370 0.75 11.50 21.09
N GLY A 371 1.48 12.23 20.22
CA GLY A 371 2.54 11.67 19.42
C GLY A 371 1.99 11.10 18.10
N VAL A 372 1.49 11.99 17.27
CA VAL A 372 0.83 11.69 15.98
C VAL A 372 1.84 11.32 14.90
N TRP A 373 3.03 11.94 14.94
CA TRP A 373 4.09 11.76 13.97
C TRP A 373 3.57 12.01 12.53
N ASN A 374 3.30 10.96 11.76
CA ASN A 374 2.82 11.03 10.39
C ASN A 374 1.31 10.76 10.22
N GLY A 375 0.57 10.55 11.32
CA GLY A 375 -0.87 10.28 11.30
C GLY A 375 -1.26 8.83 10.97
N GLY A 376 -0.30 7.90 10.91
CA GLY A 376 -0.58 6.51 10.55
C GLY A 376 -1.54 5.82 11.51
N PHE A 377 -1.38 6.01 12.81
CA PHE A 377 -2.28 5.42 13.80
C PHE A 377 -3.60 6.20 13.94
N SER A 378 -3.59 7.50 13.66
CA SER A 378 -4.80 8.35 13.63
C SER A 378 -5.87 7.81 12.67
N GLY A 379 -5.45 7.29 11.51
CA GLY A 379 -6.35 6.64 10.56
C GLY A 379 -7.01 5.40 11.15
N ALA A 380 -6.27 4.55 11.87
CA ALA A 380 -6.80 3.38 12.54
C ALA A 380 -7.78 3.76 13.67
N ILE A 381 -7.49 4.82 14.43
CA ILE A 381 -8.40 5.37 15.43
C ILE A 381 -9.73 5.76 14.78
N LEU A 382 -9.70 6.55 13.70
CA LEU A 382 -10.89 6.98 12.98
C LEU A 382 -11.72 5.80 12.46
N ASP A 383 -11.07 4.82 11.85
CA ASP A 383 -11.74 3.68 11.23
C ASP A 383 -12.37 2.74 12.28
N VAL A 384 -11.64 2.43 13.36
CA VAL A 384 -12.06 1.43 14.35
C VAL A 384 -12.97 2.02 15.41
N THR A 385 -12.70 3.23 15.89
CA THR A 385 -13.45 3.82 17.02
C THR A 385 -14.52 4.80 16.58
N GLN A 386 -14.46 5.31 15.34
CA GLN A 386 -15.42 6.27 14.79
C GLN A 386 -15.72 7.43 15.77
N PRO A 387 -14.70 8.15 16.23
CA PRO A 387 -14.86 9.12 17.30
C PRO A 387 -15.75 10.29 16.86
N SER A 388 -16.53 10.85 17.81
CA SER A 388 -17.25 12.10 17.59
C SER A 388 -16.29 13.28 17.48
N GLU A 389 -15.13 13.19 18.14
CA GLU A 389 -14.01 14.11 18.04
C GLU A 389 -12.69 13.38 18.28
N LEU A 390 -11.72 13.59 17.40
CA LEU A 390 -10.33 13.15 17.54
C LEU A 390 -9.41 14.37 17.58
N VAL A 391 -8.69 14.53 18.68
CA VAL A 391 -7.66 15.57 18.82
C VAL A 391 -6.29 14.97 18.56
N LEU A 392 -5.60 15.45 17.54
CA LEU A 392 -4.25 15.02 17.16
C LEU A 392 -3.22 15.99 17.72
N ILE A 393 -2.37 15.52 18.64
CA ILE A 393 -1.42 16.37 19.40
C ILE A 393 0.01 15.92 19.12
N ASP A 394 0.80 16.82 18.52
CA ASP A 394 2.24 16.60 18.29
C ASP A 394 2.94 17.96 18.16
N PRO A 395 4.15 18.14 18.69
CA PRO A 395 4.88 19.40 18.52
C PRO A 395 5.38 19.60 17.07
N TRP A 396 5.59 18.54 16.30
CA TRP A 396 6.21 18.56 14.97
C TRP A 396 7.40 19.53 14.90
N ASP A 397 8.22 19.55 15.97
CA ASP A 397 9.37 20.41 16.09
C ASP A 397 10.54 19.68 16.76
N LEU A 398 11.72 19.75 16.18
CA LEU A 398 12.94 19.15 16.72
C LEU A 398 13.62 19.99 17.80
N LEU A 399 13.38 21.33 17.82
CA LEU A 399 14.01 22.24 18.80
C LEU A 399 13.49 22.04 20.22
N SER A 400 12.35 21.38 20.36
CA SER A 400 11.73 21.10 21.64
C SER A 400 12.32 19.89 22.38
N ALA A 401 13.14 19.08 21.71
CA ALA A 401 13.88 18.02 22.37
C ALA A 401 15.05 18.62 23.16
N GLN A 402 14.99 18.54 24.48
CA GLN A 402 16.04 19.07 25.37
C GLN A 402 17.39 18.33 25.24
N SER A 403 17.49 17.28 24.41
CA SER A 403 18.74 16.70 23.95
C SER A 403 18.58 16.14 22.52
N GLU A 404 19.51 16.48 21.64
CA GLU A 404 19.60 15.98 20.27
C GLU A 404 19.72 14.45 20.15
N GLU A 405 20.03 13.75 21.25
CA GLU A 405 20.22 12.29 21.29
C GLU A 405 18.92 11.51 21.54
N GLU A 406 17.84 12.17 21.96
CA GLU A 406 16.66 11.50 22.53
C GLU A 406 15.55 11.21 21.53
N TRP A 407 15.50 11.90 20.39
CA TRP A 407 14.35 11.87 19.47
C TRP A 407 14.53 11.09 18.19
N THR A 408 15.74 10.70 17.81
CA THR A 408 15.92 10.16 16.46
C THR A 408 16.92 9.02 16.40
N HIS A 409 16.56 7.98 15.67
CA HIS A 409 17.55 7.28 14.88
C HIS A 409 18.35 8.32 14.09
N LYS A 410 19.67 8.28 14.17
CA LYS A 410 20.68 9.25 13.66
C LYS A 410 20.53 9.76 12.22
N LYS A 411 19.48 9.37 11.50
CA LYS A 411 19.21 9.68 10.09
C LYS A 411 18.21 10.84 9.82
N HIS A 412 17.49 11.35 10.81
CA HIS A 412 16.36 12.26 10.58
C HIS A 412 16.46 13.62 11.31
N LYS A 413 17.64 14.21 11.37
CA LYS A 413 17.87 15.53 11.98
C LYS A 413 17.55 16.66 10.99
N ASN A 414 16.30 16.90 10.63
CA ASN A 414 15.98 18.01 9.74
C ASN A 414 14.62 18.64 10.08
N HIS A 415 14.61 19.95 10.37
CA HIS A 415 13.37 20.74 10.57
C HIS A 415 12.41 20.67 9.40
N ILE A 416 12.93 20.58 8.17
CA ILE A 416 12.12 20.43 6.95
C ILE A 416 11.27 19.15 7.04
N PHE A 417 11.85 18.06 7.55
CA PHE A 417 11.16 16.79 7.72
C PHE A 417 9.96 16.86 8.68
N MET A 418 10.11 17.52 9.83
CA MET A 418 9.00 17.66 10.79
C MET A 418 7.88 18.55 10.24
N SER A 419 8.23 19.58 9.50
CA SER A 419 7.26 20.42 8.80
C SER A 419 6.51 19.64 7.70
N GLU A 420 7.18 18.77 6.98
CA GLU A 420 6.56 17.90 5.97
C GLU A 420 5.60 16.90 6.61
N LEU A 421 5.95 16.31 7.77
CA LEU A 421 5.04 15.43 8.53
C LEU A 421 3.78 16.17 8.96
N TYR A 422 3.92 17.38 9.51
CA TYR A 422 2.78 18.22 9.88
C TYR A 422 1.87 18.53 8.69
N GLN A 423 2.45 18.98 7.56
CA GLN A 423 1.70 19.25 6.33
C GLN A 423 0.95 18.02 5.81
N ASN A 424 1.56 16.83 5.93
CA ASN A 424 0.91 15.58 5.54
C ASN A 424 -0.29 15.27 6.45
N VAL A 425 -0.16 15.43 7.77
CA VAL A 425 -1.26 15.24 8.73
C VAL A 425 -2.38 16.24 8.46
N GLU A 426 -2.05 17.51 8.21
CA GLU A 426 -3.03 18.54 7.81
C GLU A 426 -3.76 18.18 6.51
N LYS A 427 -3.02 17.73 5.50
CA LYS A 427 -3.60 17.29 4.23
C LYS A 427 -4.52 16.07 4.38
N LEU A 428 -4.16 15.12 5.25
CA LEU A 428 -4.92 13.89 5.47
C LEU A 428 -6.19 14.10 6.31
N TYR A 429 -6.10 14.93 7.34
CA TYR A 429 -7.11 14.99 8.39
C TYR A 429 -7.70 16.39 8.61
N GLY A 430 -7.04 17.47 8.17
CA GLY A 430 -7.46 18.84 8.42
C GLY A 430 -8.80 19.26 7.80
N GLY A 431 -9.29 18.47 6.82
CA GLY A 431 -10.60 18.68 6.21
C GLY A 431 -11.75 17.83 6.82
N LEU A 432 -11.49 17.09 7.92
CA LEU A 432 -12.51 16.26 8.58
C LEU A 432 -13.14 17.04 9.73
N ASP A 433 -14.47 17.14 9.73
CA ASP A 433 -15.24 17.91 10.73
C ASP A 433 -15.05 17.41 12.17
N ASN A 434 -14.70 16.13 12.34
CA ASN A 434 -14.51 15.49 13.63
C ASN A 434 -13.02 15.34 14.03
N VAL A 435 -12.08 16.01 13.32
CA VAL A 435 -10.65 15.97 13.65
C VAL A 435 -10.14 17.37 13.94
N THR A 436 -9.47 17.54 15.06
CA THR A 436 -8.79 18.77 15.46
C THR A 436 -7.28 18.52 15.54
N ILE A 437 -6.48 19.21 14.72
CA ILE A 437 -5.03 19.10 14.74
C ILE A 437 -4.46 20.23 15.62
N ARG A 438 -3.68 19.86 16.64
CA ARG A 438 -3.09 20.78 17.61
C ARG A 438 -1.57 20.62 17.62
N LYS A 439 -0.89 21.55 16.97
CA LYS A 439 0.57 21.65 17.02
C LYS A 439 1.00 22.22 18.37
N GLY A 440 1.68 21.42 19.19
CA GLY A 440 2.14 21.80 20.52
C GLY A 440 2.49 20.62 21.40
N PHE A 441 3.01 20.90 22.57
CA PHE A 441 3.28 19.87 23.59
C PHE A 441 1.98 19.35 24.20
N SER A 442 1.98 18.07 24.52
CA SER A 442 0.84 17.40 25.17
C SER A 442 0.37 18.11 26.43
N GLU A 443 1.32 18.57 27.27
CA GLU A 443 1.05 19.32 28.50
C GLU A 443 0.24 20.59 28.24
N GLU A 444 0.66 21.41 27.30
CA GLU A 444 -0.01 22.68 26.97
C GLU A 444 -1.38 22.43 26.32
N VAL A 445 -1.41 21.51 25.35
CA VAL A 445 -2.62 21.24 24.58
C VAL A 445 -3.69 20.59 25.43
N LEU A 446 -3.37 19.50 26.16
CA LEU A 446 -4.35 18.82 27.01
C LEU A 446 -4.84 19.73 28.14
N SER A 447 -3.96 20.54 28.74
CA SER A 447 -4.37 21.49 29.79
C SER A 447 -5.38 22.53 29.33
N SER A 448 -5.47 22.79 28.02
CA SER A 448 -6.45 23.70 27.43
C SER A 448 -7.87 23.12 27.34
N TYR A 449 -8.02 21.81 27.55
CA TYR A 449 -9.34 21.14 27.56
C TYR A 449 -9.92 21.08 28.97
N PRO A 450 -11.25 21.06 29.12
CA PRO A 450 -11.88 20.86 30.43
C PRO A 450 -11.51 19.52 31.05
N ASP A 451 -11.62 19.42 32.38
CA ASP A 451 -11.49 18.14 33.05
C ASP A 451 -12.63 17.19 32.64
N ASN A 452 -12.33 15.90 32.62
CA ASN A 452 -13.26 14.85 32.22
C ASN A 452 -13.80 15.01 30.78
N TYR A 453 -13.06 15.68 29.89
CA TYR A 453 -13.49 15.98 28.52
C TYR A 453 -13.45 14.76 27.60
N PHE A 454 -12.38 13.96 27.72
CA PHE A 454 -12.14 12.81 26.81
C PHE A 454 -12.75 11.52 27.37
N ASP A 455 -13.24 10.68 26.48
CA ASP A 455 -13.59 9.29 26.80
C ASP A 455 -12.35 8.43 26.91
N TRP A 456 -11.29 8.74 26.12
CA TRP A 456 -10.00 8.09 26.19
C TRP A 456 -8.90 8.91 25.54
N VAL A 457 -7.66 8.64 25.95
CA VAL A 457 -6.43 9.25 25.42
C VAL A 457 -5.42 8.16 25.08
N TYR A 458 -4.72 8.30 23.95
CA TYR A 458 -3.63 7.42 23.56
C TYR A 458 -2.29 8.13 23.58
N ILE A 459 -1.30 7.55 24.25
CA ILE A 459 0.03 8.13 24.48
C ILE A 459 1.08 7.33 23.70
N ASP A 460 1.65 7.94 22.66
CA ASP A 460 2.75 7.39 21.85
C ASP A 460 3.79 8.49 21.50
N GLY A 461 3.99 9.43 22.42
CA GLY A 461 4.92 10.55 22.27
C GLY A 461 6.34 10.19 22.68
N ASN A 462 6.97 11.03 23.52
CA ASN A 462 8.32 10.77 24.05
C ASN A 462 8.29 9.65 25.11
N HIS A 463 9.11 8.60 24.92
CA HIS A 463 9.10 7.42 25.78
C HIS A 463 9.97 7.52 27.05
N LEU A 464 10.59 8.68 27.31
CA LEU A 464 11.33 8.89 28.55
C LEU A 464 10.39 9.04 29.74
N TYR A 465 10.82 8.55 30.88
CA TYR A 465 10.02 8.44 32.13
C TYR A 465 9.26 9.72 32.48
N GLU A 466 9.93 10.87 32.49
CA GLU A 466 9.36 12.14 32.90
C GLU A 466 8.22 12.61 31.97
N PHE A 467 8.39 12.41 30.67
CA PHE A 467 7.37 12.80 29.69
C PHE A 467 6.16 11.87 29.77
N VAL A 468 6.39 10.54 29.75
CA VAL A 468 5.30 9.57 29.86
C VAL A 468 4.53 9.74 31.19
N LYS A 469 5.22 9.96 32.30
CA LYS A 469 4.59 10.17 33.59
C LYS A 469 3.68 11.40 33.54
N ARG A 470 4.16 12.51 33.03
CA ARG A 470 3.40 13.76 32.88
C ARG A 470 2.18 13.58 31.97
N ASP A 471 2.35 12.93 30.80
CA ASP A 471 1.24 12.66 29.89
C ASP A 471 0.14 11.82 30.57
N ILE A 472 0.51 10.81 31.35
CA ILE A 472 -0.44 9.98 32.09
C ILE A 472 -1.12 10.82 33.20
N GLU A 473 -0.38 11.63 33.94
CA GLU A 473 -0.90 12.47 35.06
C GLU A 473 -1.96 13.46 34.54
N ILE A 474 -1.68 14.16 33.45
CA ILE A 474 -2.62 15.10 32.81
C ILE A 474 -3.82 14.33 32.24
N SER A 475 -3.57 13.17 31.64
CA SER A 475 -4.66 12.36 31.07
C SER A 475 -5.64 11.90 32.15
N PHE A 476 -5.19 11.66 33.38
CA PHE A 476 -6.09 11.35 34.50
C PHE A 476 -7.04 12.49 34.85
N GLU A 477 -6.67 13.74 34.58
CA GLU A 477 -7.53 14.91 34.83
C GLU A 477 -8.51 15.11 33.65
N LYS A 478 -8.06 14.83 32.44
CA LYS A 478 -8.79 15.13 31.21
C LYS A 478 -9.68 14.00 30.70
N VAL A 479 -9.41 12.75 31.11
CA VAL A 479 -10.25 11.59 30.82
C VAL A 479 -11.30 11.42 31.93
N ARG A 480 -12.55 11.25 31.52
CA ARG A 480 -13.66 11.08 32.43
C ARG A 480 -13.54 9.82 33.30
N PRO A 481 -14.19 9.76 34.47
CA PRO A 481 -14.34 8.52 35.25
C PRO A 481 -14.86 7.38 34.37
N GLY A 482 -14.31 6.18 34.52
CA GLY A 482 -14.59 5.01 33.67
C GLY A 482 -14.00 5.07 32.29
N GLY A 483 -13.37 6.17 31.87
CA GLY A 483 -12.66 6.30 30.60
C GLY A 483 -11.31 5.57 30.61
N ILE A 484 -10.58 5.64 29.48
CA ILE A 484 -9.35 4.84 29.29
C ILE A 484 -8.16 5.74 28.94
N ILE A 485 -7.05 5.53 29.64
CA ILE A 485 -5.73 6.03 29.25
C ILE A 485 -4.95 4.85 28.69
N ALA A 486 -4.58 4.92 27.42
CA ALA A 486 -3.84 3.88 26.72
C ALA A 486 -2.52 4.39 26.16
N GLY A 487 -1.60 3.51 25.82
CA GLY A 487 -0.35 3.91 25.16
C GLY A 487 0.49 2.74 24.69
N ASP A 488 1.61 3.05 24.02
CA ASP A 488 2.54 2.08 23.44
C ASP A 488 3.84 1.96 24.25
N ASP A 489 4.72 1.14 23.70
CA ASP A 489 6.12 0.98 24.14
C ASP A 489 6.32 0.60 25.63
N PHE A 490 5.36 -0.14 26.21
CA PHE A 490 5.39 -0.54 27.62
C PHE A 490 6.71 -1.18 28.06
N PHE A 491 7.42 -1.89 27.18
CA PHE A 491 8.70 -2.52 27.46
C PHE A 491 9.89 -1.78 26.81
N TRP A 492 9.68 -0.55 26.35
CA TRP A 492 10.76 0.25 25.78
C TRP A 492 11.87 0.50 26.81
N LYS A 493 13.11 0.24 26.39
CA LYS A 493 14.30 0.30 27.23
C LYS A 493 15.31 1.32 26.73
N LYS A 494 15.79 2.18 27.65
CA LYS A 494 16.98 3.00 27.49
C LYS A 494 17.83 2.91 28.76
N ASN A 495 19.14 2.75 28.64
CA ASN A 495 20.08 2.65 29.78
C ASN A 495 19.63 1.59 30.82
N LYS A 496 19.18 0.42 30.37
CA LYS A 496 18.69 -0.70 31.19
C LYS A 496 17.37 -0.42 31.95
N ARG A 497 16.80 0.77 31.85
CA ARG A 497 15.56 1.19 32.48
C ARG A 497 14.36 1.03 31.52
N MET A 498 13.21 0.55 32.05
CA MET A 498 11.94 0.45 31.32
C MET A 498 11.09 1.69 31.59
N HIS A 499 11.39 2.79 30.93
CA HIS A 499 10.86 4.11 31.24
C HIS A 499 9.33 4.18 31.23
N VAL A 500 8.68 3.69 30.17
CA VAL A 500 7.22 3.72 30.05
C VAL A 500 6.56 2.87 31.14
N ARG A 501 7.05 1.64 31.33
CA ARG A 501 6.52 0.74 32.38
C ARG A 501 6.64 1.34 33.77
N GLU A 502 7.79 1.90 34.08
CA GLU A 502 8.02 2.52 35.40
C GLU A 502 7.11 3.72 35.61
N ALA A 503 6.98 4.62 34.61
CA ALA A 503 6.08 5.76 34.68
C ALA A 503 4.62 5.33 34.94
N VAL A 504 4.13 4.30 34.21
CA VAL A 504 2.80 3.74 34.41
C VAL A 504 2.60 3.24 35.85
N PHE A 505 3.53 2.42 36.37
CA PHE A 505 3.36 1.85 37.71
C PHE A 505 3.52 2.88 38.83
N ASP A 506 4.44 3.82 38.68
CA ASP A 506 4.65 4.87 39.71
C ASP A 506 3.43 5.79 39.76
N THR A 507 2.87 6.21 38.62
CA THR A 507 1.64 7.03 38.63
C THR A 507 0.45 6.29 39.23
N LEU A 508 0.26 5.00 38.94
CA LEU A 508 -0.80 4.19 39.54
C LEU A 508 -0.63 4.08 41.07
N LYS A 509 0.61 3.87 41.52
CA LYS A 509 0.95 3.78 42.95
C LYS A 509 0.69 5.11 43.68
N GLU A 510 1.14 6.22 43.11
CA GLU A 510 0.96 7.57 43.69
C GLU A 510 -0.53 7.94 43.79
N ARG A 511 -1.36 7.46 42.88
CA ARG A 511 -2.83 7.64 42.90
C ARG A 511 -3.58 6.58 43.73
N GLY A 512 -2.88 5.65 44.37
CA GLY A 512 -3.49 4.60 45.20
C GLY A 512 -4.24 3.53 44.38
N ILE A 513 -4.01 3.44 43.05
CA ILE A 513 -4.69 2.51 42.15
C ILE A 513 -3.99 1.16 42.23
N GLN A 514 -4.63 0.15 42.82
CA GLN A 514 -4.06 -1.20 42.93
C GLN A 514 -4.26 -2.06 41.68
N LYS A 515 -5.22 -1.71 40.83
CA LYS A 515 -5.50 -2.44 39.60
C LYS A 515 -4.37 -2.25 38.58
N ARG A 516 -3.80 -3.37 38.14
CA ARG A 516 -2.76 -3.34 37.09
C ARG A 516 -3.34 -2.92 35.74
N PRO A 517 -2.54 -2.27 34.88
CA PRO A 517 -2.98 -1.95 33.51
C PRO A 517 -3.26 -3.24 32.74
N ASN A 518 -4.32 -3.25 31.95
CA ASN A 518 -4.53 -4.28 30.93
C ASN A 518 -3.46 -4.13 29.85
N ARG A 519 -3.03 -5.23 29.23
CA ARG A 519 -1.94 -5.20 28.24
C ARG A 519 -2.21 -6.09 27.04
N LEU A 520 -1.81 -5.59 25.88
CA LEU A 520 -1.78 -6.32 24.63
C LEU A 520 -0.40 -6.11 23.98
N GLY A 521 0.54 -7.02 24.24
CA GLY A 521 1.93 -6.87 23.81
C GLY A 521 2.61 -5.64 24.42
N GLN A 522 2.98 -4.67 23.58
CA GLN A 522 3.58 -3.39 24.00
C GLN A 522 2.53 -2.35 24.43
N GLN A 523 1.24 -2.58 24.14
CA GLN A 523 0.17 -1.67 24.50
C GLN A 523 -0.22 -1.83 25.98
N TYR A 524 -0.54 -0.69 26.64
CA TYR A 524 -1.12 -0.68 27.98
C TYR A 524 -2.43 0.11 27.98
N MET A 525 -3.33 -0.25 28.89
CA MET A 525 -4.63 0.41 29.09
C MET A 525 -4.91 0.54 30.59
N ILE A 526 -5.18 1.75 31.05
CA ILE A 526 -5.55 2.10 32.39
C ILE A 526 -7.00 2.58 32.35
N THR A 527 -7.89 1.97 33.15
CA THR A 527 -9.23 2.51 33.35
C THR A 527 -9.17 3.57 34.45
N VAL A 528 -9.65 4.77 34.16
CA VAL A 528 -9.75 5.85 35.17
C VAL A 528 -10.80 5.43 36.22
N PRO A 529 -10.50 5.46 37.53
CA PRO A 529 -11.46 5.12 38.57
C PRO A 529 -12.73 5.99 38.50
N GLU A 530 -13.88 5.41 38.94
CA GLU A 530 -15.15 6.13 39.08
C GLU A 530 -15.12 7.16 40.21
#